data_67b34f3424f59271995092b1b7e4a762
#
_entry.id   67b34f3424f59271995092b1b7e4a762
#
_cell.length_a   1.000
_cell.length_b   1.000
_cell.length_c   1.000
_cell.angle_alpha   90.00
_cell.angle_beta   90.00
_cell.angle_gamma   90.00
#
_symmetry.space_group_name_H-M   'P 1'
#
loop_
_entity.id
_entity.type
_entity.pdbx_description
1 polymer ?
#
loop_
_entity_poly.entity_id
_entity_poly.type
_entity_poly.pdbx_seq_one_letter_code
_entity_poly.pdbx_strand_id
1 'polypeptide(L)'
;MDILTSKENGVLTITFNRLEKKNAITSAMYQTIADALQDAETDAAVRVVLFVGHEKIFSAGNDLEDFMQNPPRSSDSPVFQFLRGISHATKPLVAAVSGVAVGVGTTMLLHCDLVYAADNAKFSLPFTQLGLCPEAAS
;
A
#
# COMPACT_ATOMS: atom_id res chain seq x y z
N MET A 1 8.98 5.04 -12.60
CA MET A 1 8.96 4.23 -11.38
C MET A 1 7.53 4.17 -10.86
N ASP A 2 7.10 2.96 -10.53
CA ASP A 2 5.71 2.71 -10.11
C ASP A 2 5.43 3.11 -8.66
N ILE A 3 6.48 3.21 -7.84
CA ILE A 3 6.42 3.76 -6.49
C ILE A 3 7.41 4.91 -6.41
N LEU A 4 6.93 6.06 -5.96
CA LEU A 4 7.78 7.21 -5.68
C LEU A 4 7.91 7.39 -4.18
N THR A 5 9.10 7.77 -3.72
CA THR A 5 9.33 8.09 -2.32
C THR A 5 9.97 9.47 -2.19
N SER A 6 9.57 10.22 -1.18
CA SER A 6 10.20 11.49 -0.83
C SER A 6 10.25 11.66 0.69
N LYS A 7 11.28 12.35 1.15
CA LYS A 7 11.43 12.67 2.59
C LYS A 7 11.51 14.19 2.72
N GLU A 8 10.55 14.75 3.45
CA GLU A 8 10.51 16.19 3.68
C GLU A 8 9.85 16.47 5.04
N ASN A 9 10.47 17.33 5.82
CA ASN A 9 9.94 17.77 7.13
C ASN A 9 9.51 16.61 8.05
N GLY A 10 10.27 15.52 8.06
CA GLY A 10 9.99 14.36 8.89
C GLY A 10 8.96 13.40 8.32
N VAL A 11 8.44 13.66 7.12
CA VAL A 11 7.44 12.81 6.47
C VAL A 11 8.09 12.03 5.33
N LEU A 12 8.00 10.70 5.40
CA LEU A 12 8.25 9.83 4.25
C LEU A 12 6.95 9.66 3.50
N THR A 13 6.87 10.22 2.29
CA THR A 13 5.71 10.03 1.41
C THR A 13 5.99 8.91 0.45
N ILE A 14 5.09 7.91 0.42
CA ILE A 14 5.13 6.78 -0.51
C ILE A 14 3.95 6.96 -1.45
N THR A 15 4.24 7.15 -2.74
CA THR A 15 3.23 7.46 -3.75
C THR A 15 3.07 6.32 -4.73
N PHE A 16 1.84 5.83 -4.89
CA PHE A 16 1.49 4.92 -5.99
C PHE A 16 1.48 5.71 -7.29
N ASN A 17 2.28 5.28 -8.26
CA ASN A 17 2.51 6.02 -9.51
C ASN A 17 2.45 5.12 -10.75
N ARG A 18 1.44 4.26 -10.80
CA ARG A 18 1.22 3.33 -11.92
C ARG A 18 -0.19 3.53 -12.48
N LEU A 19 -0.45 4.74 -12.99
CA LEU A 19 -1.79 5.19 -13.38
C LEU A 19 -2.37 4.38 -14.54
N GLU A 20 -1.56 3.96 -15.48
CA GLU A 20 -1.96 3.15 -16.64
C GLU A 20 -2.55 1.79 -16.24
N LYS A 21 -2.26 1.33 -15.05
CA LYS A 21 -2.82 0.11 -14.43
C LYS A 21 -3.62 0.41 -13.17
N LYS A 22 -4.12 1.65 -13.05
CA LYS A 22 -4.98 2.08 -11.92
C LYS A 22 -4.33 1.83 -10.56
N ASN A 23 -3.01 1.99 -10.48
CA ASN A 23 -2.22 1.74 -9.28
C ASN A 23 -2.39 0.32 -8.72
N ALA A 24 -2.62 -0.68 -9.61
CA ALA A 24 -2.55 -2.09 -9.24
C ALA A 24 -1.13 -2.42 -8.79
N ILE A 25 -1.02 -3.17 -7.70
CA ILE A 25 0.24 -3.37 -6.98
C ILE A 25 0.90 -4.68 -7.43
N THR A 26 2.10 -4.56 -7.98
CA THR A 26 2.94 -5.71 -8.37
C THR A 26 3.86 -6.13 -7.23
N SER A 27 4.47 -7.32 -7.37
CA SER A 27 5.50 -7.81 -6.44
C SER A 27 6.66 -6.82 -6.30
N ALA A 28 7.08 -6.21 -7.40
CA ALA A 28 8.16 -5.20 -7.38
C ALA A 28 7.76 -3.95 -6.59
N MET A 29 6.50 -3.52 -6.71
CA MET A 29 5.98 -2.39 -5.94
C MET A 29 5.92 -2.72 -4.45
N TYR A 30 5.45 -3.91 -4.09
CA TYR A 30 5.46 -4.37 -2.70
C TYR A 30 6.86 -4.36 -2.11
N GLN A 31 7.86 -4.85 -2.86
CA GLN A 31 9.24 -4.87 -2.39
C GLN A 31 9.74 -3.44 -2.13
N THR A 32 9.50 -2.52 -3.07
CA THR A 32 9.91 -1.12 -2.90
C THR A 32 9.29 -0.49 -1.66
N ILE A 33 7.99 -0.73 -1.44
CA ILE A 33 7.30 -0.20 -0.26
C ILE A 33 7.84 -0.85 1.02
N ALA A 34 8.02 -2.18 1.03
CA ALA A 34 8.55 -2.90 2.18
C ALA A 34 9.95 -2.39 2.59
N ASP A 35 10.82 -2.18 1.60
CA ASP A 35 12.17 -1.65 1.83
C ASP A 35 12.10 -0.23 2.41
N ALA A 36 11.23 0.63 1.87
CA ALA A 36 11.05 1.99 2.37
C ALA A 36 10.53 2.01 3.81
N LEU A 37 9.60 1.13 4.15
CA LEU A 37 9.08 1.00 5.51
C LEU A 37 10.15 0.50 6.48
N GLN A 38 10.96 -0.47 6.06
CA GLN A 38 12.06 -1.00 6.88
C GLN A 38 13.11 0.08 7.14
N ASP A 39 13.51 0.82 6.12
CA ASP A 39 14.48 1.91 6.26
C ASP A 39 13.94 3.01 7.19
N ALA A 40 12.65 3.31 7.09
CA ALA A 40 12.01 4.32 7.92
C ALA A 40 12.07 4.00 9.42
N GLU A 41 12.05 2.73 9.80
CA GLU A 41 12.09 2.32 11.21
C GLU A 41 13.36 2.81 11.93
N THR A 42 14.48 2.86 11.23
CA THR A 42 15.78 3.26 11.81
C THR A 42 16.24 4.66 11.38
N ASP A 43 15.49 5.34 10.52
CA ASP A 43 15.84 6.66 10.02
C ASP A 43 15.25 7.74 10.93
N ALA A 44 16.12 8.39 11.69
CA ALA A 44 15.71 9.47 12.60
C ALA A 44 15.09 10.69 11.88
N ALA A 45 15.36 10.86 10.59
CA ALA A 45 14.75 11.92 9.78
C ALA A 45 13.29 11.62 9.41
N VAL A 46 12.81 10.38 9.60
CA VAL A 46 11.43 10.00 9.34
C VAL A 46 10.68 9.88 10.65
N ARG A 47 9.62 10.66 10.80
CA ARG A 47 8.74 10.66 11.98
C ARG A 47 7.36 10.08 11.66
N VAL A 48 6.92 10.17 10.40
CA VAL A 48 5.61 9.73 9.92
C VAL A 48 5.76 9.17 8.51
N VAL A 49 5.01 8.12 8.19
CA VAL A 49 4.90 7.60 6.83
C VAL A 49 3.53 7.95 6.28
N LEU A 50 3.50 8.53 5.07
CA LEU A 50 2.28 8.93 4.39
C LEU A 50 2.14 8.17 3.07
N PHE A 51 1.04 7.45 2.92
CA PHE A 51 0.67 6.80 1.65
C PHE A 51 -0.27 7.71 0.86
N VAL A 52 0.04 7.93 -0.40
CA VAL A 52 -0.82 8.69 -1.32
C VAL A 52 -0.93 7.98 -2.67
N GLY A 53 -1.99 8.26 -3.39
CA GLY A 53 -2.18 7.81 -4.76
C GLY A 53 -2.45 8.99 -5.69
N HIS A 54 -3.24 8.77 -6.70
CA HIS A 54 -3.70 9.80 -7.61
C HIS A 54 -5.08 10.32 -7.18
N GLU A 55 -5.48 11.50 -7.66
CA GLU A 55 -6.76 12.12 -7.30
C GLU A 55 -8.00 11.26 -7.60
N LYS A 56 -7.92 10.37 -8.61
CA LYS A 56 -9.03 9.49 -9.03
C LYS A 56 -8.88 8.04 -8.60
N ILE A 57 -7.66 7.62 -8.28
CA ILE A 57 -7.34 6.22 -7.94
C ILE A 57 -6.28 6.22 -6.85
N PHE A 58 -6.63 5.67 -5.69
CA PHE A 58 -5.64 5.35 -4.67
C PHE A 58 -4.90 4.07 -5.08
N SER A 59 -5.61 2.95 -5.13
CA SER A 59 -5.07 1.68 -5.64
C SER A 59 -6.21 0.73 -6.01
N ALA A 60 -6.05 0.05 -7.14
CA ALA A 60 -6.96 -1.01 -7.58
C ALA A 60 -6.69 -2.36 -6.89
N GLY A 61 -5.73 -2.42 -5.95
CA GLY A 61 -5.37 -3.65 -5.25
C GLY A 61 -4.29 -4.43 -5.98
N ASN A 62 -4.20 -5.74 -5.74
CA ASN A 62 -3.20 -6.58 -6.37
C ASN A 62 -3.33 -6.58 -7.89
N ASP A 63 -2.19 -6.50 -8.58
CA ASP A 63 -2.14 -6.78 -10.01
C ASP A 63 -2.32 -8.28 -10.20
N LEU A 64 -3.47 -8.68 -10.78
CA LEU A 64 -3.83 -10.09 -10.90
C LEU A 64 -2.91 -10.85 -11.85
N GLU A 65 -2.43 -10.20 -12.91
CA GLU A 65 -1.49 -10.82 -13.85
C GLU A 65 -0.15 -11.09 -13.15
N ASP A 66 0.38 -10.09 -12.46
CA ASP A 66 1.63 -10.25 -11.69
C ASP A 66 1.47 -11.31 -10.60
N PHE A 67 0.34 -11.31 -9.90
CA PHE A 67 0.05 -12.30 -8.86
C PHE A 67 0.05 -13.73 -9.41
N MET A 68 -0.48 -13.93 -10.61
CA MET A 68 -0.47 -15.25 -11.27
C MET A 68 0.93 -15.67 -11.73
N GLN A 69 1.73 -14.72 -12.20
CA GLN A 69 3.10 -14.97 -12.65
C GLN A 69 4.10 -15.11 -11.50
N ASN A 70 3.89 -14.34 -10.43
CA ASN A 70 4.77 -14.28 -9.28
C ASN A 70 3.99 -14.55 -7.98
N PRO A 71 3.36 -15.74 -7.82
CA PRO A 71 2.60 -16.01 -6.61
C PRO A 71 3.51 -16.04 -5.37
N PRO A 72 3.03 -15.56 -4.23
CA PRO A 72 3.82 -15.63 -3.00
C PRO A 72 4.04 -17.08 -2.59
N ARG A 73 5.32 -17.48 -2.51
CA ARG A 73 5.72 -18.88 -2.26
C ARG A 73 6.40 -19.08 -0.91
N SER A 74 6.77 -18.00 -0.23
CA SER A 74 7.45 -18.06 1.05
C SER A 74 7.06 -16.88 1.92
N SER A 75 7.38 -16.95 3.22
CA SER A 75 7.17 -15.85 4.14
C SER A 75 8.00 -14.60 3.80
N ASP A 76 9.01 -14.74 2.93
CA ASP A 76 9.86 -13.64 2.49
C ASP A 76 9.41 -13.04 1.15
N SER A 77 8.30 -13.51 0.58
CA SER A 77 7.75 -12.91 -0.63
C SER A 77 7.40 -11.43 -0.38
N PRO A 78 7.56 -10.56 -1.41
CA PRO A 78 7.40 -9.11 -1.25
C PRO A 78 6.10 -8.68 -0.57
N VAL A 79 4.98 -9.33 -0.91
CA VAL A 79 3.68 -9.02 -0.30
C VAL A 79 3.68 -9.26 1.21
N PHE A 80 4.33 -10.33 1.67
CA PHE A 80 4.40 -10.63 3.11
C PHE A 80 5.37 -9.72 3.84
N GLN A 81 6.46 -9.30 3.19
CA GLN A 81 7.34 -8.26 3.72
C GLN A 81 6.58 -6.95 3.91
N PHE A 82 5.78 -6.56 2.92
CA PHE A 82 4.91 -5.39 3.00
C PHE A 82 3.91 -5.51 4.15
N LEU A 83 3.21 -6.65 4.26
CA LEU A 83 2.23 -6.86 5.33
C LEU A 83 2.88 -6.80 6.73
N ARG A 84 4.07 -7.38 6.88
CA ARG A 84 4.83 -7.23 8.13
C ARG A 84 5.22 -5.78 8.38
N GLY A 85 5.65 -5.07 7.34
CA GLY A 85 6.03 -3.66 7.44
C GLY A 85 4.92 -2.78 7.97
N ILE A 86 3.69 -2.94 7.46
CA ILE A 86 2.56 -2.13 7.91
C ILE A 86 2.00 -2.59 9.26
N SER A 87 2.06 -3.89 9.58
CA SER A 87 1.52 -4.40 10.84
C SER A 87 2.45 -4.21 12.04
N HIS A 88 3.75 -4.12 11.81
CA HIS A 88 4.77 -3.96 12.86
C HIS A 88 5.38 -2.56 12.91
N ALA A 89 4.88 -1.62 12.12
CA ALA A 89 5.40 -0.25 12.11
C ALA A 89 5.33 0.39 13.49
N THR A 90 6.44 0.98 13.92
CA THR A 90 6.52 1.70 15.20
C THR A 90 6.29 3.20 15.05
N LYS A 91 6.32 3.70 13.81
CA LYS A 91 6.03 5.10 13.50
C LYS A 91 4.61 5.22 12.94
N PRO A 92 3.93 6.35 13.13
CA PRO A 92 2.59 6.54 12.60
C PRO A 92 2.52 6.32 11.09
N LEU A 93 1.53 5.55 10.66
CA LEU A 93 1.18 5.36 9.26
C LEU A 93 -0.08 6.18 8.97
N VAL A 94 0.00 7.03 7.96
CA VAL A 94 -1.10 7.91 7.54
C VAL A 94 -1.38 7.65 6.07
N ALA A 95 -2.63 7.68 5.67
CA ALA A 95 -3.02 7.61 4.26
C ALA A 95 -3.90 8.80 3.89
N ALA A 96 -3.67 9.35 2.71
CA ALA A 96 -4.54 10.34 2.08
C ALA A 96 -5.14 9.69 0.83
N VAL A 97 -6.43 9.38 0.89
CA VAL A 97 -7.12 8.59 -0.12
C VAL A 97 -8.05 9.48 -0.94
N SER A 98 -7.77 9.56 -2.23
CA SER A 98 -8.68 10.16 -3.21
C SER A 98 -9.05 9.08 -4.23
N GLY A 99 -10.32 9.10 -4.70
CA GLY A 99 -10.79 8.15 -5.69
C GLY A 99 -10.96 6.74 -5.13
N VAL A 100 -10.68 5.76 -5.96
CA VAL A 100 -11.02 4.35 -5.69
C VAL A 100 -9.91 3.63 -4.95
N ALA A 101 -10.27 2.88 -3.91
CA ALA A 101 -9.40 1.96 -3.19
C ALA A 101 -10.07 0.57 -3.16
N VAL A 102 -9.40 -0.44 -3.71
CA VAL A 102 -9.96 -1.78 -3.91
C VAL A 102 -9.04 -2.84 -3.31
N GLY A 103 -9.60 -3.85 -2.69
CA GLY A 103 -8.84 -4.98 -2.15
C GLY A 103 -7.82 -4.53 -1.11
N VAL A 104 -6.54 -4.87 -1.32
CA VAL A 104 -5.45 -4.42 -0.42
C VAL A 104 -5.33 -2.90 -0.36
N GLY A 105 -5.74 -2.19 -1.42
CA GLY A 105 -5.83 -0.72 -1.39
C GLY A 105 -6.74 -0.22 -0.27
N THR A 106 -7.76 -1.00 0.09
CA THR A 106 -8.65 -0.71 1.23
C THR A 106 -8.12 -1.35 2.52
N THR A 107 -7.73 -2.63 2.49
CA THR A 107 -7.36 -3.36 3.72
C THR A 107 -6.10 -2.81 4.36
N MET A 108 -5.15 -2.31 3.58
CA MET A 108 -3.95 -1.66 4.15
C MET A 108 -4.30 -0.46 5.03
N LEU A 109 -5.42 0.20 4.76
CA LEU A 109 -5.86 1.37 5.53
C LEU A 109 -6.25 1.02 6.96
N LEU A 110 -6.61 -0.24 7.21
CA LEU A 110 -6.91 -0.73 8.57
C LEU A 110 -5.67 -0.78 9.45
N HIS A 111 -4.48 -0.77 8.86
CA HIS A 111 -3.20 -0.70 9.56
C HIS A 111 -2.68 0.73 9.70
N CYS A 112 -3.35 1.71 9.10
CA CYS A 112 -3.00 3.12 9.26
C CYS A 112 -3.58 3.68 10.55
N ASP A 113 -2.84 4.57 11.19
CA ASP A 113 -3.27 5.26 12.42
C ASP A 113 -4.27 6.38 12.10
N LEU A 114 -4.12 7.01 10.94
CA LEU A 114 -5.03 8.03 10.43
C LEU A 114 -5.26 7.82 8.94
N VAL A 115 -6.50 7.96 8.51
CA VAL A 115 -6.87 7.94 7.10
C VAL A 115 -7.70 9.19 6.79
N TYR A 116 -7.21 10.00 5.86
CA TYR A 116 -7.96 11.13 5.32
C TYR A 116 -8.56 10.70 3.99
N ALA A 117 -9.87 10.79 3.87
CA ALA A 117 -10.61 10.41 2.65
C ALA A 117 -11.22 11.64 2.02
N ALA A 118 -10.93 11.86 0.73
CA ALA A 118 -11.57 12.91 -0.05
C ALA A 118 -13.04 12.58 -0.34
N ASP A 119 -13.82 13.56 -0.76
CA ASP A 119 -15.25 13.40 -1.07
C ASP A 119 -15.51 12.32 -2.13
N ASN A 120 -14.56 12.14 -3.06
CA ASN A 120 -14.66 11.14 -4.13
C ASN A 120 -14.13 9.76 -3.74
N ALA A 121 -13.71 9.55 -2.50
CA ALA A 121 -13.16 8.26 -2.07
C ALA A 121 -14.24 7.17 -2.09
N LYS A 122 -13.89 6.03 -2.70
CA LYS A 122 -14.76 4.84 -2.76
C LYS A 122 -13.94 3.62 -2.37
N PHE A 123 -14.47 2.84 -1.44
CA PHE A 123 -13.78 1.68 -0.89
C PHE A 123 -14.50 0.40 -1.28
N SER A 124 -13.75 -0.63 -1.68
CA SER A 124 -14.31 -1.92 -2.09
C SER A 124 -13.44 -3.07 -1.62
N LEU A 125 -14.09 -4.15 -1.19
CA LEU A 125 -13.47 -5.39 -0.75
C LEU A 125 -14.09 -6.56 -1.55
N PRO A 126 -13.70 -6.76 -2.84
CA PRO A 126 -14.36 -7.72 -3.73
C PRO A 126 -13.86 -9.16 -3.53
N PHE A 127 -13.40 -9.56 -2.36
CA PHE A 127 -12.81 -10.87 -2.11
C PHE A 127 -13.80 -12.01 -2.38
N THR A 128 -15.03 -11.90 -1.92
CA THR A 128 -16.04 -12.94 -2.14
C THR A 128 -16.39 -13.10 -3.62
N GLN A 129 -16.41 -12.01 -4.38
CA GLN A 129 -16.67 -12.04 -5.82
C GLN A 129 -15.53 -12.72 -6.60
N LEU A 130 -14.32 -12.69 -6.06
CA LEU A 130 -13.14 -13.33 -6.65
C LEU A 130 -12.88 -14.73 -6.09
N GLY A 131 -13.70 -15.20 -5.14
CA GLY A 131 -13.50 -16.47 -4.47
C GLY A 131 -12.27 -16.50 -3.58
N LEU A 132 -11.86 -15.33 -3.06
CA LEU A 132 -10.67 -15.19 -2.22
C LEU A 132 -11.04 -14.92 -0.76
N CYS A 133 -10.15 -15.34 0.14
CA CYS A 133 -10.21 -14.97 1.54
C CYS A 133 -9.69 -13.53 1.72
N PRO A 134 -10.30 -12.72 2.59
CA PRO A 134 -9.75 -11.41 2.93
C PRO A 134 -8.32 -11.51 3.47
N GLU A 135 -7.51 -10.50 3.14
CA GLU A 135 -6.10 -10.43 3.51
C GLU A 135 -5.84 -9.28 4.50
N ALA A 136 -4.56 -9.11 4.89
CA ALA A 136 -4.12 -8.02 5.76
C ALA A 136 -4.91 -7.95 7.08
N ALA A 137 -5.36 -9.08 7.60
CA ALA A 137 -6.13 -9.20 8.84
C ALA A 137 -7.42 -8.36 8.84
N SER A 138 -8.01 -8.19 7.67
CA SER A 138 -9.25 -7.42 7.49
C SER A 138 -10.52 -8.21 7.87
#